data_a50420176346878a0c2143a55b630f90
#
_entry.id   a50420176346878a0c2143a55b630f90
#
_cell.length_a   1.000
_cell.length_b   1.000
_cell.length_c   1.000
_cell.angle_alpha   90.00
_cell.angle_beta   90.00
_cell.angle_gamma   90.00
#
_symmetry.space_group_name_H-M   'P 1'
#
loop_
_entity.id
_entity.type
_entity.pdbx_description
1 polymer ?
#
loop_
_entity_poly.entity_id
_entity_poly.type
_entity_poly.pdbx_seq_one_letter_code
_entity_poly.pdbx_strand_id
1 'polypeptide(L)'
;KELSVVVSLKSGLKLKHILGLQSFNTRLSVRFNNIGDIIYPTSKYVCVYQKKFNAQMYYYGHSSEMSCVTVSRDGLLAASAEKGKRPAIHIWDTGTCQQIIVLPVLHRKGVTCIQFSQDRKLMVSVGQDDDFSIALWMSASGTWADGKIVGWTRGDVNPPLFCAFYEQSKGLSGEGYLFATGGRYHQKFWKVSGKTINSYYPEY
;
A
#
# COMPACT_ATOMS: atom_id res chain seq x y z
N LYS A 1 13.66 9.13 -24.60
CA LYS A 1 14.59 8.13 -24.00
C LYS A 1 13.74 7.04 -23.40
N GLU A 2 13.69 5.88 -24.06
CA GLU A 2 13.02 4.69 -23.55
C GLU A 2 13.80 4.17 -22.33
N LEU A 3 13.22 4.32 -21.14
CA LEU A 3 13.65 3.59 -19.95
C LEU A 3 13.00 2.19 -19.98
N SER A 4 13.55 1.31 -20.80
CA SER A 4 13.21 -0.10 -20.75
C SER A 4 13.94 -0.73 -19.57
N VAL A 5 13.25 -0.96 -18.47
CA VAL A 5 13.77 -1.84 -17.42
C VAL A 5 13.80 -3.26 -17.96
N VAL A 6 14.97 -3.71 -18.36
CA VAL A 6 15.20 -5.07 -18.86
C VAL A 6 15.37 -5.99 -17.66
N VAL A 7 14.38 -6.82 -17.35
CA VAL A 7 14.62 -8.02 -16.57
C VAL A 7 15.34 -9.00 -17.48
N SER A 8 16.66 -9.06 -17.38
CA SER A 8 17.48 -10.03 -18.12
C SER A 8 17.20 -11.43 -17.57
N LEU A 9 16.39 -12.17 -18.25
CA LEU A 9 16.32 -13.61 -18.06
C LEU A 9 17.64 -14.20 -18.62
N LYS A 10 18.20 -15.19 -17.93
CA LYS A 10 19.42 -15.93 -18.39
C LYS A 10 19.30 -16.53 -19.80
N SER A 11 18.10 -16.54 -20.37
CA SER A 11 17.76 -17.06 -21.70
C SER A 11 17.79 -16.02 -22.83
N GLY A 12 18.19 -14.76 -22.56
CA GLY A 12 18.16 -13.70 -23.57
C GLY A 12 16.75 -13.19 -23.94
N LEU A 13 15.71 -13.72 -23.34
CA LEU A 13 14.32 -13.26 -23.55
C LEU A 13 14.06 -11.97 -22.76
N LYS A 14 13.36 -11.03 -23.40
CA LYS A 14 12.93 -9.76 -22.80
C LYS A 14 11.43 -9.83 -22.52
N LEU A 15 11.03 -9.58 -21.26
CA LEU A 15 9.63 -9.45 -20.90
C LEU A 15 9.02 -8.25 -21.64
N LYS A 16 8.00 -8.49 -22.46
CA LYS A 16 7.33 -7.45 -23.26
C LYS A 16 6.01 -7.04 -22.63
N HIS A 17 5.16 -8.00 -22.31
CA HIS A 17 3.86 -7.77 -21.69
C HIS A 17 3.52 -8.88 -20.72
N ILE A 18 2.84 -8.53 -19.64
CA ILE A 18 2.18 -9.46 -18.73
C ILE A 18 0.66 -9.30 -18.95
N LEU A 19 0.00 -10.39 -19.25
CA LEU A 19 -1.45 -10.44 -19.39
C LEU A 19 -2.07 -11.00 -18.12
N GLY A 20 -3.11 -10.35 -17.63
CA GLY A 20 -3.85 -10.78 -16.45
C GLY A 20 -3.69 -9.87 -15.24
N LEU A 21 -4.72 -9.88 -14.43
CA LEU A 21 -4.82 -9.15 -13.15
C LEU A 21 -5.01 -10.18 -12.04
N GLN A 22 -4.23 -10.06 -10.98
CA GLN A 22 -4.44 -10.86 -9.78
C GLN A 22 -5.61 -10.26 -8.96
N SER A 23 -6.82 -10.79 -9.18
CA SER A 23 -8.04 -10.30 -8.51
C SER A 23 -8.54 -11.22 -7.40
N PHE A 24 -8.19 -12.51 -7.43
CA PHE A 24 -8.76 -13.52 -6.53
C PHE A 24 -8.45 -13.26 -5.05
N ASN A 25 -7.24 -12.83 -4.75
CA ASN A 25 -6.77 -12.62 -3.38
C ASN A 25 -6.39 -11.16 -3.07
N THR A 26 -6.66 -10.25 -4.01
CA THR A 26 -6.36 -8.82 -3.86
C THR A 26 -7.63 -8.01 -4.03
N ARG A 27 -7.89 -7.12 -3.09
CA ARG A 27 -9.05 -6.22 -3.15
C ARG A 27 -8.59 -4.81 -3.48
N LEU A 28 -9.47 -4.05 -4.15
CA LEU A 28 -9.16 -2.67 -4.54
C LEU A 28 -7.83 -2.57 -5.27
N SER A 29 -7.53 -3.54 -6.12
CA SER A 29 -6.21 -3.78 -6.70
C SER A 29 -5.90 -2.92 -7.92
N VAL A 30 -6.87 -2.20 -8.48
CA VAL A 30 -6.66 -1.30 -9.61
C VAL A 30 -6.58 0.14 -9.09
N ARG A 31 -5.52 0.83 -9.45
CA ARG A 31 -5.26 2.23 -9.09
C ARG A 31 -4.82 3.01 -10.31
N PHE A 32 -4.76 4.33 -10.16
CA PHE A 32 -4.26 5.23 -11.19
C PHE A 32 -3.15 6.09 -10.61
N ASN A 33 -2.12 6.38 -11.40
CA ASN A 33 -1.13 7.38 -11.07
C ASN A 33 -1.61 8.79 -11.46
N ASN A 34 -0.78 9.81 -11.24
CA ASN A 34 -1.07 11.20 -11.51
C ASN A 34 -1.28 11.54 -13.00
N ILE A 35 -0.83 10.70 -13.90
CA ILE A 35 -0.99 10.89 -15.37
C ILE A 35 -2.03 9.93 -15.98
N GLY A 36 -2.73 9.16 -15.15
CA GLY A 36 -3.80 8.27 -15.57
C GLY A 36 -3.35 6.89 -16.03
N ASP A 37 -2.10 6.48 -15.80
CA ASP A 37 -1.66 5.12 -16.02
C ASP A 37 -2.30 4.17 -15.02
N ILE A 38 -2.60 2.95 -15.46
CA ILE A 38 -3.29 1.96 -14.65
C ILE A 38 -2.26 1.11 -13.89
N ILE A 39 -2.38 1.08 -12.57
CA ILE A 39 -1.52 0.30 -11.67
C ILE A 39 -2.29 -0.91 -11.15
N TYR A 40 -1.75 -2.11 -11.34
CA TYR A 40 -2.39 -3.34 -10.88
C TYR A 40 -1.38 -4.46 -10.57
N PRO A 41 -1.67 -5.33 -9.59
CA PRO A 41 -0.81 -6.44 -9.23
C PRO A 41 -0.99 -7.62 -10.19
N THR A 42 0.11 -8.31 -10.45
CA THR A 42 0.14 -9.54 -11.23
C THR A 42 1.20 -10.48 -10.68
N SER A 43 0.80 -11.57 -10.02
CA SER A 43 1.69 -12.47 -9.29
C SER A 43 2.60 -11.70 -8.31
N LYS A 44 3.91 -11.67 -8.51
CA LYS A 44 4.89 -10.93 -7.69
C LYS A 44 5.28 -9.56 -8.25
N TYR A 45 4.67 -9.14 -9.35
CA TYR A 45 4.95 -7.85 -9.98
C TYR A 45 3.78 -6.88 -9.79
N VAL A 46 4.06 -5.58 -9.83
CA VAL A 46 3.04 -4.57 -10.05
C VAL A 46 3.25 -3.97 -11.42
N CYS A 47 2.22 -4.05 -12.24
CA CYS A 47 2.23 -3.50 -13.59
C CYS A 47 1.73 -2.05 -13.56
N VAL A 48 2.42 -1.17 -14.27
CA VAL A 48 1.98 0.19 -14.59
C VAL A 48 1.74 0.23 -16.10
N TYR A 49 0.47 0.19 -16.49
CA TYR A 49 0.06 0.19 -17.88
C TYR A 49 -0.18 1.60 -18.40
N GLN A 50 0.65 2.00 -19.33
CA GLN A 50 0.62 3.29 -20.01
C GLN A 50 -0.27 3.19 -21.25
N LYS A 51 -1.57 3.53 -21.08
CA LYS A 51 -2.55 3.41 -22.16
C LYS A 51 -2.15 4.18 -23.42
N LYS A 52 -1.59 5.38 -23.26
CA LYS A 52 -1.18 6.24 -24.37
C LYS A 52 -0.16 5.59 -25.29
N PHE A 53 0.75 4.79 -24.75
CA PHE A 53 1.84 4.15 -25.47
C PHE A 53 1.62 2.66 -25.71
N ASN A 54 0.51 2.11 -25.20
CA ASN A 54 0.25 0.66 -25.14
C ASN A 54 1.48 -0.11 -24.61
N ALA A 55 2.07 0.41 -23.53
CA ALA A 55 3.28 -0.09 -22.93
C ALA A 55 3.09 -0.43 -21.46
N GLN A 56 3.92 -1.30 -20.94
CA GLN A 56 3.92 -1.66 -19.53
C GLN A 56 5.28 -1.42 -18.91
N MET A 57 5.30 -0.81 -17.75
CA MET A 57 6.42 -0.79 -16.82
C MET A 57 6.10 -1.72 -15.64
N TYR A 58 7.12 -2.17 -14.93
CA TYR A 58 6.94 -3.14 -13.86
C TYR A 58 7.75 -2.74 -12.64
N TYR A 59 7.08 -2.77 -11.49
CA TYR A 59 7.77 -2.85 -10.22
C TYR A 59 8.01 -4.33 -9.88
N TYR A 60 9.26 -4.72 -9.63
CA TYR A 60 9.69 -6.11 -9.47
C TYR A 60 10.47 -6.37 -8.17
N GLY A 61 10.36 -5.49 -7.18
CA GLY A 61 11.08 -5.62 -5.90
C GLY A 61 10.58 -6.75 -5.01
N HIS A 62 9.38 -7.29 -5.24
CA HIS A 62 8.78 -8.32 -4.41
C HIS A 62 9.31 -9.73 -4.69
N SER A 63 9.45 -10.51 -3.62
CA SER A 63 9.89 -11.90 -3.67
C SER A 63 8.74 -12.90 -3.78
N SER A 64 7.55 -12.52 -3.30
CA SER A 64 6.36 -13.37 -3.22
C SER A 64 5.18 -12.73 -3.93
N GLU A 65 4.06 -13.45 -3.98
CA GLU A 65 2.81 -12.94 -4.55
C GLU A 65 2.30 -11.70 -3.81
N MET A 66 1.73 -10.80 -4.57
CA MET A 66 1.13 -9.58 -4.05
C MET A 66 -0.13 -9.86 -3.24
N SER A 67 -0.30 -9.12 -2.15
CA SER A 67 -1.53 -9.13 -1.34
C SER A 67 -2.37 -7.88 -1.53
N CYS A 68 -1.74 -6.71 -1.66
CA CYS A 68 -2.44 -5.45 -1.89
C CYS A 68 -1.53 -4.41 -2.53
N VAL A 69 -2.15 -3.41 -3.15
CA VAL A 69 -1.49 -2.24 -3.70
C VAL A 69 -2.35 -1.00 -3.44
N THR A 70 -1.72 0.09 -3.09
CA THR A 70 -2.34 1.41 -2.97
C THR A 70 -1.46 2.47 -3.61
N VAL A 71 -2.06 3.63 -3.89
CA VAL A 71 -1.37 4.79 -4.46
C VAL A 71 -1.70 6.00 -3.60
N SER A 72 -0.74 6.89 -3.40
CA SER A 72 -0.96 8.16 -2.72
C SER A 72 -1.96 9.02 -3.47
N ARG A 73 -2.63 9.95 -2.78
CA ARG A 73 -3.69 10.77 -3.38
C ARG A 73 -3.23 11.56 -4.61
N ASP A 74 -1.99 12.02 -4.60
CA ASP A 74 -1.39 12.74 -5.73
C ASP A 74 -0.90 11.82 -6.86
N GLY A 75 -1.02 10.51 -6.70
CA GLY A 75 -0.64 9.54 -7.71
C GLY A 75 0.85 9.33 -7.91
N LEU A 76 1.72 9.94 -7.11
CA LEU A 76 3.17 9.88 -7.29
C LEU A 76 3.82 8.66 -6.65
N LEU A 77 3.29 8.19 -5.52
CA LEU A 77 3.83 7.08 -4.76
C LEU A 77 2.86 5.91 -4.73
N ALA A 78 3.40 4.72 -4.83
CA ALA A 78 2.66 3.50 -4.55
C ALA A 78 3.27 2.77 -3.35
N ALA A 79 2.40 2.10 -2.60
CA ALA A 79 2.77 1.12 -1.61
C ALA A 79 2.17 -0.22 -1.98
N SER A 80 2.98 -1.25 -1.96
CA SER A 80 2.57 -2.61 -2.31
C SER A 80 3.12 -3.61 -1.30
N ALA A 81 2.36 -4.65 -1.01
CA ALA A 81 2.73 -5.67 -0.05
C ALA A 81 2.56 -7.07 -0.61
N GLU A 82 3.36 -7.99 -0.10
CA GLU A 82 3.36 -9.39 -0.47
C GLU A 82 2.72 -10.28 0.59
N LYS A 83 2.44 -11.53 0.23
CA LYS A 83 2.04 -12.60 1.12
C LYS A 83 3.26 -13.35 1.65
N GLY A 84 3.09 -14.05 2.75
CA GLY A 84 4.09 -14.95 3.28
C GLY A 84 4.33 -14.75 4.77
N LYS A 85 5.25 -15.52 5.33
CA LYS A 85 5.54 -15.48 6.77
C LYS A 85 6.12 -14.14 7.24
N ARG A 86 6.76 -13.40 6.36
CA ARG A 86 7.39 -12.10 6.62
C ARG A 86 7.07 -11.15 5.48
N PRO A 87 5.81 -10.72 5.33
CA PRO A 87 5.38 -9.90 4.20
C PRO A 87 6.06 -8.54 4.25
N ALA A 88 6.76 -8.20 3.18
CA ALA A 88 7.38 -6.89 3.03
C ALA A 88 6.37 -5.88 2.45
N ILE A 89 6.47 -4.64 2.88
CA ILE A 89 5.77 -3.50 2.29
C ILE A 89 6.83 -2.63 1.60
N HIS A 90 6.66 -2.46 0.30
CA HIS A 90 7.55 -1.65 -0.52
C HIS A 90 6.86 -0.35 -0.89
N ILE A 91 7.58 0.76 -0.82
CA ILE A 91 7.14 2.06 -1.32
C ILE A 91 8.04 2.43 -2.49
N TRP A 92 7.42 2.85 -3.60
CA TRP A 92 8.08 3.09 -4.86
C TRP A 92 7.41 4.20 -5.66
N ASP A 93 8.14 4.80 -6.57
CA ASP A 93 7.70 5.89 -7.45
C ASP A 93 6.90 5.36 -8.63
N THR A 94 5.70 5.85 -8.85
CA THR A 94 4.76 5.35 -9.87
C THR A 94 5.17 5.67 -11.30
N GLY A 95 5.93 6.72 -11.51
CA GLY A 95 6.38 7.15 -12.83
C GLY A 95 7.61 6.41 -13.32
N THR A 96 8.48 5.97 -12.39
CA THR A 96 9.75 5.32 -12.72
C THR A 96 9.80 3.85 -12.34
N CYS A 97 8.86 3.37 -11.53
CA CYS A 97 8.87 2.06 -10.88
C CYS A 97 10.14 1.82 -10.03
N GLN A 98 10.78 2.86 -9.54
CA GLN A 98 11.96 2.74 -8.68
C GLN A 98 11.55 2.62 -7.22
N GLN A 99 12.20 1.68 -6.52
CA GLN A 99 12.02 1.49 -5.09
C GLN A 99 12.56 2.68 -4.31
N ILE A 100 11.76 3.19 -3.38
CA ILE A 100 12.17 4.23 -2.43
C ILE A 100 12.62 3.57 -1.13
N ILE A 101 11.79 2.71 -0.56
CA ILE A 101 12.09 2.02 0.70
C ILE A 101 11.37 0.68 0.77
N VAL A 102 11.95 -0.25 1.51
CA VAL A 102 11.27 -1.44 2.04
C VAL A 102 11.08 -1.23 3.53
N LEU A 103 9.84 -1.22 3.97
CA LEU A 103 9.53 -1.02 5.38
C LEU A 103 9.87 -2.26 6.22
N PRO A 104 10.27 -2.08 7.49
CA PRO A 104 10.52 -3.20 8.39
C PRO A 104 9.34 -4.16 8.48
N VAL A 105 9.61 -5.46 8.53
CA VAL A 105 8.57 -6.48 8.61
C VAL A 105 7.91 -6.44 9.99
N LEU A 106 6.60 -6.22 10.02
CA LEU A 106 5.77 -6.27 11.22
C LEU A 106 4.71 -7.37 11.13
N HIS A 107 3.96 -7.37 10.02
CA HIS A 107 2.84 -8.29 9.83
C HIS A 107 3.30 -9.73 9.59
N ARG A 108 2.36 -10.65 9.77
CA ARG A 108 2.54 -12.10 9.50
C ARG A 108 1.47 -12.55 8.51
N LYS A 109 1.73 -13.60 7.76
CA LYS A 109 0.85 -14.21 6.73
C LYS A 109 0.60 -13.32 5.50
N GLY A 110 0.57 -12.02 5.64
CA GLY A 110 0.30 -11.06 4.56
C GLY A 110 -0.19 -9.72 5.08
N VAL A 111 -0.50 -8.82 4.14
CA VAL A 111 -1.10 -7.52 4.42
C VAL A 111 -2.43 -7.45 3.68
N THR A 112 -3.52 -7.16 4.40
CA THR A 112 -4.86 -7.09 3.82
C THR A 112 -5.07 -5.81 3.04
N CYS A 113 -4.72 -4.68 3.64
CA CYS A 113 -4.90 -3.36 3.04
C CYS A 113 -3.84 -2.38 3.54
N ILE A 114 -3.57 -1.40 2.72
CA ILE A 114 -2.66 -0.28 2.98
C ILE A 114 -3.32 0.99 2.50
N GLN A 115 -3.16 2.08 3.23
CA GLN A 115 -3.64 3.39 2.81
C GLN A 115 -2.71 4.49 3.29
N PHE A 116 -2.38 5.42 2.39
CA PHE A 116 -1.72 6.68 2.74
C PHE A 116 -2.71 7.69 3.30
N SER A 117 -2.26 8.52 4.23
CA SER A 117 -2.97 9.76 4.57
C SER A 117 -2.94 10.74 3.40
N GLN A 118 -3.86 11.71 3.42
CA GLN A 118 -3.99 12.70 2.35
C GLN A 118 -2.72 13.52 2.13
N ASP A 119 -2.02 13.86 3.19
CA ASP A 119 -0.77 14.63 3.19
C ASP A 119 0.49 13.77 2.97
N ARG A 120 0.32 12.46 2.76
CA ARG A 120 1.38 11.45 2.59
C ARG A 120 2.33 11.28 3.78
N LYS A 121 2.09 11.92 4.90
CA LYS A 121 2.97 11.81 6.07
C LYS A 121 2.74 10.55 6.87
N LEU A 122 1.53 10.01 6.83
CA LEU A 122 1.18 8.75 7.47
C LEU A 122 0.72 7.70 6.46
N MET A 123 0.87 6.46 6.87
CA MET A 123 0.34 5.30 6.19
C MET A 123 -0.09 4.27 7.24
N VAL A 124 -1.22 3.64 7.00
CA VAL A 124 -1.73 2.53 7.80
C VAL A 124 -1.66 1.27 6.98
N SER A 125 -1.22 0.18 7.58
CA SER A 125 -1.31 -1.16 7.02
C SER A 125 -2.00 -2.11 8.00
N VAL A 126 -2.78 -3.04 7.47
CA VAL A 126 -3.52 -4.05 8.26
C VAL A 126 -3.05 -5.44 7.86
N GLY A 127 -2.61 -6.22 8.84
CA GLY A 127 -2.09 -7.57 8.64
C GLY A 127 -3.16 -8.62 8.41
N GLN A 128 -2.73 -9.80 7.91
CA GLN A 128 -3.52 -11.03 7.83
C GLN A 128 -3.21 -11.99 8.98
N ASP A 129 -2.50 -11.51 9.99
CA ASP A 129 -2.25 -12.26 11.22
C ASP A 129 -3.54 -12.48 12.02
N ASP A 130 -3.45 -13.31 13.05
CA ASP A 130 -4.64 -13.74 13.82
C ASP A 130 -5.32 -12.59 14.57
N ASP A 131 -4.59 -11.52 14.86
CA ASP A 131 -5.08 -10.31 15.53
C ASP A 131 -5.42 -9.18 14.53
N PHE A 132 -5.28 -9.41 13.23
CA PHE A 132 -5.38 -8.38 12.18
C PHE A 132 -4.67 -7.08 12.57
N SER A 133 -3.40 -7.21 12.97
CA SER A 133 -2.61 -6.11 13.50
C SER A 133 -2.63 -4.89 12.59
N ILE A 134 -2.72 -3.72 13.18
CA ILE A 134 -2.71 -2.43 12.49
C ILE A 134 -1.37 -1.76 12.79
N ALA A 135 -0.62 -1.42 11.75
CA ALA A 135 0.62 -0.68 11.87
C ALA A 135 0.47 0.74 11.34
N LEU A 136 1.06 1.67 12.07
CA LEU A 136 1.17 3.06 11.67
C LEU A 136 2.61 3.36 11.28
N TRP A 137 2.77 3.88 10.09
CA TRP A 137 4.03 4.28 9.49
C TRP A 137 4.04 5.78 9.27
N MET A 138 5.20 6.41 9.39
CA MET A 138 5.35 7.84 9.23
C MET A 138 6.59 8.17 8.40
N SER A 139 6.42 9.16 7.53
CA SER A 139 7.49 9.87 6.86
C SER A 139 7.35 11.36 7.16
N ALA A 140 8.34 11.97 7.78
CA ALA A 140 8.31 13.39 8.12
C ALA A 140 8.31 14.27 6.86
N SER A 141 9.05 13.84 5.85
CA SER A 141 9.17 14.54 4.56
C SER A 141 7.99 14.28 3.61
N GLY A 142 7.26 13.17 3.80
CA GLY A 142 6.26 12.67 2.84
C GLY A 142 6.87 12.08 1.56
N THR A 143 8.20 12.00 1.46
CA THR A 143 8.91 11.33 0.34
C THR A 143 9.10 9.84 0.58
N TRP A 144 8.95 9.41 1.82
CA TRP A 144 9.08 8.03 2.31
C TRP A 144 10.49 7.45 2.33
N ALA A 145 11.51 8.19 1.92
CA ALA A 145 12.89 7.77 2.11
C ALA A 145 13.27 7.59 3.59
N ASP A 146 12.58 8.32 4.48
CA ASP A 146 12.70 8.29 5.95
C ASP A 146 11.58 7.48 6.64
N GLY A 147 10.85 6.66 5.88
CA GLY A 147 9.68 5.92 6.34
C GLY A 147 10.01 4.97 7.50
N LYS A 148 9.26 5.06 8.60
CA LYS A 148 9.46 4.24 9.80
C LYS A 148 8.15 3.90 10.48
N ILE A 149 8.16 2.81 11.24
CA ILE A 149 7.06 2.48 12.13
C ILE A 149 7.03 3.46 13.31
N VAL A 150 5.85 3.93 13.66
CA VAL A 150 5.64 4.82 14.82
C VAL A 150 4.71 4.23 15.86
N GLY A 151 3.88 3.27 15.49
CA GLY A 151 2.99 2.59 16.42
C GLY A 151 2.32 1.40 15.78
N TRP A 152 1.77 0.54 16.61
CA TRP A 152 0.94 -0.57 16.17
C TRP A 152 -0.09 -0.92 17.25
N THR A 153 -1.18 -1.57 16.84
CA THR A 153 -2.22 -2.05 17.76
C THR A 153 -2.82 -3.33 17.20
N ARG A 154 -3.50 -4.07 18.06
CA ARG A 154 -4.36 -5.18 17.61
C ARG A 154 -5.59 -4.62 16.92
N GLY A 155 -5.99 -5.25 15.83
CA GLY A 155 -7.18 -4.88 15.08
C GLY A 155 -8.45 -5.40 15.75
N ASP A 156 -9.17 -6.25 15.03
CA ASP A 156 -10.40 -6.88 15.49
C ASP A 156 -10.30 -8.39 15.29
N VAL A 157 -11.26 -9.13 15.84
CA VAL A 157 -11.37 -10.58 15.61
C VAL A 157 -11.94 -10.90 14.22
N ASN A 158 -12.64 -9.97 13.61
CA ASN A 158 -13.18 -10.10 12.27
C ASN A 158 -12.23 -9.53 11.22
N PRO A 159 -12.06 -10.21 10.07
CA PRO A 159 -11.13 -9.78 9.04
C PRO A 159 -11.56 -8.46 8.40
N PRO A 160 -10.74 -7.40 8.49
CA PRO A 160 -10.97 -6.19 7.73
C PRO A 160 -10.68 -6.45 6.24
N LEU A 161 -11.42 -5.79 5.37
CA LEU A 161 -11.28 -5.88 3.92
C LEU A 161 -10.68 -4.62 3.32
N PHE A 162 -10.80 -3.50 4.02
CA PHE A 162 -10.26 -2.21 3.62
C PHE A 162 -9.91 -1.37 4.84
N CYS A 163 -9.07 -0.38 4.61
CA CYS A 163 -8.85 0.75 5.52
C CYS A 163 -8.95 2.05 4.72
N ALA A 164 -9.41 3.12 5.35
CA ALA A 164 -9.55 4.42 4.73
C ALA A 164 -9.30 5.54 5.73
N PHE A 165 -8.47 6.51 5.37
CA PHE A 165 -8.33 7.74 6.14
C PHE A 165 -9.52 8.67 5.90
N TYR A 166 -9.93 9.38 6.94
CA TYR A 166 -10.87 10.48 6.83
C TYR A 166 -10.16 11.69 6.18
N GLU A 167 -10.71 12.16 5.08
CA GLU A 167 -10.03 13.14 4.22
C GLU A 167 -9.76 14.50 4.86
N GLN A 168 -10.60 14.93 5.81
CA GLN A 168 -10.44 16.20 6.50
C GLN A 168 -9.53 16.15 7.73
N SER A 169 -9.06 14.96 8.11
CA SER A 169 -8.12 14.79 9.21
C SER A 169 -6.70 15.23 8.80
N LYS A 170 -6.57 16.45 8.33
CA LYS A 170 -5.30 17.15 8.43
C LYS A 170 -5.09 17.41 9.91
N GLY A 171 -3.86 17.24 10.39
CA GLY A 171 -3.45 17.69 11.73
C GLY A 171 -3.59 19.21 11.94
N LEU A 172 -4.69 19.78 11.48
CA LEU A 172 -5.11 21.15 11.70
C LEU A 172 -5.77 21.20 13.07
N SER A 173 -5.16 21.89 13.98
CA SER A 173 -5.66 22.22 15.32
C SER A 173 -5.64 21.10 16.38
N GLY A 174 -4.61 20.23 16.41
CA GLY A 174 -4.42 19.32 17.56
C GLY A 174 -5.27 18.04 17.54
N GLU A 175 -6.18 17.88 16.62
CA GLU A 175 -6.93 16.64 16.41
C GLU A 175 -6.15 15.72 15.49
N GLY A 176 -5.78 14.54 15.99
CA GLY A 176 -4.98 13.54 15.26
C GLY A 176 -5.69 13.00 14.01
N TYR A 177 -4.99 12.20 13.23
CA TYR A 177 -5.57 11.56 12.04
C TYR A 177 -6.65 10.55 12.45
N LEU A 178 -7.72 10.51 11.67
CA LEU A 178 -8.79 9.52 11.81
C LEU A 178 -8.77 8.58 10.62
N PHE A 179 -8.98 7.30 10.87
CA PHE A 179 -9.18 6.30 9.83
C PHE A 179 -10.18 5.24 10.28
N ALA A 180 -10.75 4.55 9.32
CA ALA A 180 -11.64 3.43 9.56
C ALA A 180 -11.07 2.14 8.97
N THR A 181 -11.40 1.03 9.61
CA THR A 181 -11.26 -0.31 9.05
C THR A 181 -12.64 -0.91 8.90
N GLY A 182 -12.90 -1.58 7.79
CA GLY A 182 -14.19 -2.18 7.53
C GLY A 182 -14.07 -3.52 6.82
N GLY A 183 -15.04 -4.39 7.03
CA GLY A 183 -15.06 -5.72 6.48
C GLY A 183 -16.38 -6.44 6.74
N ARG A 184 -16.39 -7.76 6.61
CA ARG A 184 -17.56 -8.56 6.94
C ARG A 184 -17.72 -8.62 8.46
N TYR A 185 -18.86 -8.14 8.97
CA TYR A 185 -19.15 -8.02 10.41
C TYR A 185 -18.11 -7.18 11.17
N HIS A 186 -17.45 -6.24 10.48
CA HIS A 186 -16.42 -5.40 11.03
C HIS A 186 -16.57 -3.97 10.53
N GLN A 187 -16.71 -3.02 11.45
CA GLN A 187 -16.57 -1.59 11.21
C GLN A 187 -16.02 -0.95 12.47
N LYS A 188 -14.86 -0.35 12.36
CA LYS A 188 -14.20 0.28 13.50
C LYS A 188 -13.51 1.55 13.08
N PHE A 189 -13.61 2.57 13.92
CA PHE A 189 -12.96 3.84 13.73
C PHE A 189 -11.75 3.95 14.66
N TRP A 190 -10.74 4.65 14.21
CA TRP A 190 -9.46 4.77 14.88
C TRP A 190 -9.01 6.22 14.88
N LYS A 191 -8.52 6.69 16.05
CA LYS A 191 -7.88 7.99 16.20
C LYS A 191 -6.40 7.79 16.44
N VAL A 192 -5.58 8.47 15.65
CA VAL A 192 -4.11 8.50 15.81
C VAL A 192 -3.75 9.74 16.61
N SER A 193 -3.12 9.55 17.76
CA SER A 193 -2.62 10.62 18.62
C SER A 193 -1.12 10.38 18.87
N GLY A 194 -0.27 11.13 18.17
CA GLY A 194 1.17 10.92 18.21
C GLY A 194 1.55 9.54 17.68
N LYS A 195 1.98 8.63 18.56
CA LYS A 195 2.39 7.25 18.23
C LYS A 195 1.33 6.20 18.58
N THR A 196 0.21 6.62 19.15
CA THR A 196 -0.83 5.71 19.62
C THR A 196 -1.99 5.65 18.64
N ILE A 197 -2.56 4.46 18.52
CA ILE A 197 -3.74 4.18 17.73
C ILE A 197 -4.82 3.70 18.71
N ASN A 198 -5.87 4.48 18.89
CA ASN A 198 -6.96 4.15 19.80
C ASN A 198 -8.25 3.95 19.03
N SER A 199 -9.10 3.04 19.48
CA SER A 199 -10.46 2.94 18.95
C SER A 199 -11.22 4.22 19.22
N TYR A 200 -11.96 4.68 18.22
CA TYR A 200 -12.74 5.90 18.26
C TYR A 200 -14.21 5.55 17.99
N TYR A 201 -15.07 6.07 18.83
CA TYR A 201 -16.52 5.97 18.65
C TYR A 201 -17.03 7.37 18.35
N PRO A 202 -17.59 7.64 17.16
CA PRO A 202 -18.16 8.95 16.86
C PRO A 202 -19.36 9.20 17.79
N GLU A 203 -19.38 10.37 18.39
CA GLU A 203 -20.58 10.86 19.09
C GLU A 203 -21.61 11.28 18.03
N TYR A 204 -22.85 10.81 18.17
CA TYR A 204 -23.97 11.14 17.28
C TYR A 204 -24.74 12.33 17.85
#